data_6c58fc39f9ff1719b63c48f97ddc9f50
#
_entry.id   6c58fc39f9ff1719b63c48f97ddc9f50
#
_cell.length_a   1.000
_cell.length_b   1.000
_cell.length_c   1.000
_cell.angle_alpha   90.00
_cell.angle_beta   90.00
_cell.angle_gamma   90.00
#
_symmetry.space_group_name_H-M   'P 1'
#
loop_
_entity.id
_entity.type
_entity.pdbx_description
1 polymer ?
#
loop_
_entity_poly.entity_id
_entity_poly.type
_entity_poly.pdbx_seq_one_letter_code
_entity_poly.pdbx_strand_id
1 'polypeptide(L)'
;MKPLTTGELPATADPQAREGMGNSLMDRKTILFFAEAVTLAHVARPLALIEAPDTSRYHRVFACDPRCQWLLGDFAGEFCPVPSIASDTFLNRLAQGKPVYDTATLEAYVHDDLSLFEKVKPDLVIGDFRLSLSVSARLARIPYLAISNAYWSPYYRVPAYPVPSLPLTRLLPIGLATMLFRLARPLAFALHARPLDQVRRKYGMSSLGHDVRRAYTDADHILYADLPQFFPTLSLPANHHFIGPIIWKPPVSTPLWWDALSSERPIVYVTLGSSGQGALLPHVLQALSDLEVTVIAATAGSSLAGAIPANAYVAQYLPGDEASHRASLVVCNGGSLNVSDENPLKFSSSIFRRRSEPGIGEAECRSSFVRKPCW
;
A
#
# COMPACT_ATOMS: atom_id res chain seq x y z
N MET A 1 7.81 61.09 -46.50
CA MET A 1 8.90 60.18 -46.11
C MET A 1 9.40 60.62 -44.74
N LYS A 2 9.08 59.89 -43.68
CA LYS A 2 9.70 60.10 -42.36
C LYS A 2 10.45 58.80 -42.03
N PRO A 3 11.65 58.83 -41.44
CA PRO A 3 12.44 57.65 -41.14
C PRO A 3 11.92 56.91 -39.88
N LEU A 4 12.01 55.62 -39.94
CA LEU A 4 11.70 54.67 -38.84
C LEU A 4 12.79 54.77 -37.74
N THR A 5 12.38 54.99 -36.54
CA THR A 5 13.20 54.89 -35.32
C THR A 5 13.47 53.46 -34.93
N THR A 6 14.72 53.12 -34.75
CA THR A 6 15.22 51.83 -34.26
C THR A 6 14.79 51.62 -32.81
N GLY A 7 14.03 50.53 -32.54
CA GLY A 7 13.68 50.08 -31.20
C GLY A 7 14.88 49.43 -30.52
N GLU A 8 15.16 49.84 -29.30
CA GLU A 8 16.17 49.28 -28.40
C GLU A 8 15.75 47.88 -27.95
N LEU A 9 16.69 46.94 -28.00
CA LEU A 9 16.57 45.61 -27.40
C LEU A 9 16.60 45.73 -25.86
N PRO A 10 15.77 44.98 -25.11
CA PRO A 10 15.84 45.04 -23.66
C PRO A 10 17.11 44.40 -23.12
N ALA A 11 17.63 45.02 -22.08
CA ALA A 11 18.90 44.75 -21.41
C ALA A 11 19.03 43.29 -20.97
N THR A 12 20.24 42.80 -21.07
CA THR A 12 20.74 41.49 -20.63
C THR A 12 20.37 41.22 -19.16
N ALA A 13 19.75 40.05 -18.92
CA ALA A 13 19.49 39.54 -17.59
C ALA A 13 20.78 39.44 -16.76
N ASP A 14 20.70 39.93 -15.53
CA ASP A 14 21.77 39.99 -14.54
C ASP A 14 22.44 38.62 -14.35
N PRO A 15 23.76 38.46 -14.54
CA PRO A 15 24.50 37.23 -14.31
C PRO A 15 24.45 36.74 -12.87
N GLN A 16 24.27 37.62 -11.88
CA GLN A 16 24.18 37.26 -10.47
C GLN A 16 22.87 36.53 -10.12
N ALA A 17 21.77 36.72 -10.86
CA ALA A 17 20.54 36.00 -10.69
C ALA A 17 20.64 34.53 -11.13
N ARG A 18 21.53 34.21 -12.08
CA ARG A 18 21.80 32.84 -12.52
C ARG A 18 22.71 32.05 -11.57
N GLU A 19 23.65 32.70 -10.90
CA GLU A 19 24.52 32.06 -9.89
C GLU A 19 23.76 31.76 -8.60
N GLY A 20 22.81 32.60 -8.17
CA GLY A 20 21.98 32.38 -7.01
C GLY A 20 20.99 31.18 -7.15
N MET A 21 20.46 30.92 -8.35
CA MET A 21 19.60 29.79 -8.63
C MET A 21 20.38 28.46 -8.76
N GLY A 22 21.62 28.51 -9.25
CA GLY A 22 22.48 27.32 -9.37
C GLY A 22 22.95 26.79 -8.01
N ASN A 23 23.27 27.67 -7.07
CA ASN A 23 23.75 27.29 -5.75
C ASN A 23 22.64 26.77 -4.83
N SER A 24 21.39 27.23 -4.99
CA SER A 24 20.23 26.73 -4.24
C SER A 24 19.84 25.28 -4.60
N LEU A 25 20.16 24.81 -5.80
CA LEU A 25 19.86 23.45 -6.27
C LEU A 25 20.88 22.40 -5.74
N MET A 26 22.11 22.82 -5.41
CA MET A 26 23.15 21.90 -4.93
C MET A 26 23.08 21.57 -3.43
N ASP A 27 22.24 22.24 -2.64
CA ASP A 27 22.18 22.06 -1.18
C ASP A 27 20.91 21.30 -0.71
N ARG A 28 20.09 20.78 -1.66
CA ARG A 28 18.89 20.02 -1.31
C ARG A 28 19.25 18.59 -0.93
N LYS A 29 18.72 18.17 0.21
CA LYS A 29 18.81 16.77 0.65
C LYS A 29 17.98 15.85 -0.24
N THR A 30 18.52 14.68 -0.57
CA THR A 30 17.84 13.70 -1.42
C THR A 30 17.10 12.67 -0.57
N ILE A 31 15.79 12.55 -0.77
CA ILE A 31 14.96 11.50 -0.18
C ILE A 31 14.58 10.50 -1.26
N LEU A 32 14.98 9.26 -1.07
CA LEU A 32 14.63 8.15 -1.95
C LEU A 32 13.47 7.35 -1.36
N PHE A 33 12.33 7.40 -2.03
CA PHE A 33 11.16 6.59 -1.71
C PHE A 33 11.20 5.29 -2.51
N PHE A 34 11.12 4.18 -1.80
CA PHE A 34 11.24 2.84 -2.38
C PHE A 34 9.94 2.06 -2.24
N ALA A 35 9.38 1.59 -3.34
CA ALA A 35 8.13 0.85 -3.38
C ALA A 35 8.34 -0.57 -3.90
N GLU A 36 7.90 -1.57 -3.14
CA GLU A 36 7.86 -2.96 -3.62
C GLU A 36 6.55 -3.22 -4.37
N ALA A 37 6.64 -3.46 -5.69
CA ALA A 37 5.48 -3.51 -6.58
C ALA A 37 4.73 -4.87 -6.55
N VAL A 38 4.65 -5.53 -5.40
CA VAL A 38 3.91 -6.79 -5.25
C VAL A 38 2.41 -6.61 -5.09
N THR A 39 1.98 -5.47 -4.51
CA THR A 39 0.58 -5.05 -4.46
C THR A 39 0.47 -3.54 -4.65
N LEU A 40 -0.70 -3.06 -5.05
CA LEU A 40 -0.95 -1.63 -5.24
C LEU A 40 -0.70 -0.83 -3.95
N ALA A 41 -1.02 -1.38 -2.78
CA ALA A 41 -0.85 -0.71 -1.50
C ALA A 41 0.61 -0.34 -1.19
N HIS A 42 1.57 -1.23 -1.53
CA HIS A 42 2.99 -1.00 -1.29
C HIS A 42 3.61 0.03 -2.26
N VAL A 43 2.92 0.36 -3.34
CA VAL A 43 3.32 1.43 -4.26
C VAL A 43 2.63 2.75 -3.88
N ALA A 44 1.35 2.67 -3.58
CA ALA A 44 0.51 3.83 -3.30
C ALA A 44 0.93 4.59 -2.04
N ARG A 45 1.33 3.89 -0.97
CA ARG A 45 1.70 4.53 0.30
C ARG A 45 2.96 5.40 0.19
N PRO A 46 4.11 4.91 -0.30
CA PRO A 46 5.26 5.79 -0.50
C PRO A 46 5.00 6.87 -1.55
N LEU A 47 4.16 6.59 -2.57
CA LEU A 47 3.77 7.58 -3.57
C LEU A 47 2.91 8.71 -2.99
N ALA A 48 2.02 8.42 -2.04
CA ALA A 48 1.28 9.46 -1.32
C ALA A 48 2.19 10.28 -0.39
N LEU A 49 3.16 9.65 0.26
CA LEU A 49 4.07 10.35 1.17
C LEU A 49 5.11 11.19 0.45
N ILE A 50 5.48 10.88 -0.79
CA ILE A 50 6.50 11.62 -1.54
C ILE A 50 6.08 13.06 -1.83
N GLU A 51 4.79 13.36 -1.77
CA GLU A 51 4.28 14.72 -1.97
C GLU A 51 4.42 15.61 -0.71
N ALA A 52 4.65 15.02 0.47
CA ALA A 52 4.73 15.76 1.73
C ALA A 52 6.03 16.60 1.91
N PRO A 53 7.24 16.14 1.49
CA PRO A 53 8.46 16.93 1.65
C PRO A 53 8.46 18.19 0.79
N ASP A 54 8.87 19.30 1.38
CA ASP A 54 9.07 20.58 0.70
C ASP A 54 10.10 20.47 -0.43
N THR A 55 9.67 20.71 -1.67
CA THR A 55 10.50 20.61 -2.86
C THR A 55 11.63 21.65 -2.93
N SER A 56 11.54 22.74 -2.18
CA SER A 56 12.62 23.72 -2.08
C SER A 56 13.82 23.19 -1.28
N ARG A 57 13.57 22.26 -0.36
CA ARG A 57 14.58 21.70 0.55
C ARG A 57 15.00 20.27 0.20
N TYR A 58 14.13 19.52 -0.47
CA TYR A 58 14.33 18.11 -0.73
C TYR A 58 14.23 17.79 -2.22
N HIS A 59 15.21 17.04 -2.71
CA HIS A 59 15.11 16.34 -3.98
C HIS A 59 14.40 15.01 -3.76
N ARG A 60 13.31 14.77 -4.49
CA ARG A 60 12.44 13.60 -4.32
C ARG A 60 12.70 12.59 -5.44
N VAL A 61 13.09 11.38 -5.07
CA VAL A 61 13.34 10.29 -6.00
C VAL A 61 12.41 9.14 -5.65
N PHE A 62 11.74 8.58 -6.64
CA PHE A 62 10.84 7.44 -6.48
C PHE A 62 11.38 6.21 -7.20
N ALA A 63 11.67 5.14 -6.46
CA ALA A 63 12.15 3.87 -6.99
C ALA A 63 11.04 2.82 -6.94
N CYS A 64 10.68 2.26 -8.10
CA CYS A 64 9.65 1.25 -8.23
C CYS A 64 9.83 0.45 -9.51
N ASP A 65 9.16 -0.70 -9.60
CA ASP A 65 9.10 -1.49 -10.83
C ASP A 65 8.40 -0.69 -11.95
N PRO A 66 8.96 -0.68 -13.18
CA PRO A 66 8.41 0.09 -14.31
C PRO A 66 6.94 -0.20 -14.63
N ARG A 67 6.44 -1.40 -14.32
CA ARG A 67 5.02 -1.73 -14.54
C ARG A 67 4.05 -0.86 -13.73
N CYS A 68 4.54 -0.19 -12.67
CA CYS A 68 3.76 0.71 -11.83
C CYS A 68 4.02 2.20 -12.14
N GLN A 69 4.83 2.54 -13.14
CA GLN A 69 5.19 3.92 -13.47
C GLN A 69 3.96 4.79 -13.80
N TRP A 70 2.91 4.20 -14.37
CA TRP A 70 1.66 4.90 -14.67
C TRP A 70 0.95 5.48 -13.43
N LEU A 71 1.25 4.96 -12.23
CA LEU A 71 0.69 5.44 -10.96
C LEU A 71 1.26 6.79 -10.53
N LEU A 72 2.39 7.21 -11.10
CA LEU A 72 3.02 8.49 -10.75
C LEU A 72 2.19 9.70 -11.19
N GLY A 73 1.36 9.55 -12.24
CA GLY A 73 0.61 10.70 -12.77
C GLY A 73 1.53 11.87 -13.09
N ASP A 74 1.23 13.04 -12.51
CA ASP A 74 1.98 14.30 -12.73
C ASP A 74 3.17 14.48 -11.74
N PHE A 75 3.69 13.39 -11.17
CA PHE A 75 4.82 13.46 -10.23
C PHE A 75 6.02 14.17 -10.83
N ALA A 76 6.41 15.30 -10.25
CA ALA A 76 7.48 16.18 -10.74
C ALA A 76 8.88 15.83 -10.17
N GLY A 77 9.06 14.64 -9.57
CA GLY A 77 10.36 14.16 -9.08
C GLY A 77 11.08 13.24 -10.07
N GLU A 78 12.19 12.66 -9.63
CA GLU A 78 12.94 11.67 -10.41
C GLU A 78 12.36 10.27 -10.22
N PHE A 79 12.14 9.53 -11.32
CA PHE A 79 11.77 8.11 -11.28
C PHE A 79 12.98 7.22 -11.59
N CYS A 80 13.22 6.23 -10.72
CA CYS A 80 14.27 5.24 -10.88
C CYS A 80 13.65 3.84 -10.99
N PRO A 81 13.81 3.14 -12.12
CA PRO A 81 13.30 1.79 -12.28
C PRO A 81 14.09 0.80 -11.42
N VAL A 82 13.39 -0.03 -10.65
CA VAL A 82 13.96 -1.14 -9.88
C VAL A 82 13.07 -2.37 -10.01
N PRO A 83 13.64 -3.58 -10.11
CA PRO A 83 12.83 -4.77 -10.27
C PRO A 83 12.10 -5.16 -8.99
N SER A 84 10.87 -5.65 -9.14
CA SER A 84 10.11 -6.37 -8.12
C SER A 84 9.63 -7.71 -8.67
N ILE A 85 9.46 -8.73 -7.82
CA ILE A 85 8.83 -9.98 -8.24
C ILE A 85 7.42 -9.71 -8.77
N ALA A 86 6.94 -10.56 -9.66
CA ALA A 86 5.58 -10.45 -10.18
C ALA A 86 4.55 -10.61 -9.05
N SER A 87 3.46 -9.83 -9.11
CA SER A 87 2.36 -9.90 -8.13
C SER A 87 1.77 -11.31 -8.03
N ASP A 88 1.64 -12.02 -9.16
CA ASP A 88 1.16 -13.41 -9.17
C ASP A 88 2.10 -14.35 -8.44
N THR A 89 3.42 -14.17 -8.58
CA THR A 89 4.41 -14.96 -7.83
C THR A 89 4.26 -14.74 -6.33
N PHE A 90 4.11 -13.47 -5.91
CA PHE A 90 3.88 -13.09 -4.52
C PHE A 90 2.60 -13.72 -3.98
N LEU A 91 1.47 -13.56 -4.67
CA LEU A 91 0.17 -14.08 -4.26
C LEU A 91 0.14 -15.61 -4.22
N ASN A 92 0.76 -16.28 -5.21
CA ASN A 92 0.87 -17.74 -5.25
C ASN A 92 1.70 -18.30 -4.09
N ARG A 93 2.82 -17.65 -3.74
CA ARG A 93 3.62 -18.04 -2.57
C ARG A 93 2.82 -17.89 -1.28
N LEU A 94 2.10 -16.78 -1.10
CA LEU A 94 1.20 -16.58 0.05
C LEU A 94 0.13 -17.66 0.11
N ALA A 95 -0.56 -17.96 -0.98
CA ALA A 95 -1.62 -18.97 -1.05
C ALA A 95 -1.10 -20.39 -0.71
N GLN A 96 0.19 -20.66 -0.96
CA GLN A 96 0.86 -21.92 -0.63
C GLN A 96 1.47 -21.93 0.79
N GLY A 97 1.42 -20.82 1.53
CA GLY A 97 2.07 -20.68 2.83
C GLY A 97 3.61 -20.73 2.75
N LYS A 98 4.17 -20.34 1.63
CA LYS A 98 5.63 -20.26 1.41
C LYS A 98 6.16 -18.87 1.74
N PRO A 99 7.45 -18.72 2.11
CA PRO A 99 8.09 -17.42 2.18
C PRO A 99 7.88 -16.62 0.91
N VAL A 100 7.50 -15.35 1.05
CA VAL A 100 7.21 -14.46 -0.11
C VAL A 100 8.45 -14.21 -0.97
N TYR A 101 9.62 -14.20 -0.36
CA TYR A 101 10.93 -14.12 -1.04
C TYR A 101 11.77 -15.34 -0.69
N ASP A 102 12.60 -15.78 -1.62
CA ASP A 102 13.72 -16.67 -1.35
C ASP A 102 15.01 -15.84 -1.16
N THR A 103 16.06 -16.53 -0.72
CA THR A 103 17.36 -15.90 -0.43
C THR A 103 17.97 -15.26 -1.67
N ALA A 104 17.87 -15.93 -2.84
CA ALA A 104 18.47 -15.43 -4.07
C ALA A 104 17.78 -14.12 -4.54
N THR A 105 16.44 -14.05 -4.45
CA THR A 105 15.69 -12.83 -4.76
C THR A 105 16.11 -11.67 -3.84
N LEU A 106 16.21 -11.92 -2.53
CA LEU A 106 16.61 -10.87 -1.60
C LEU A 106 18.06 -10.43 -1.78
N GLU A 107 18.98 -11.34 -2.13
CA GLU A 107 20.37 -11.00 -2.48
C GLU A 107 20.42 -10.13 -3.74
N ALA A 108 19.69 -10.49 -4.79
CA ALA A 108 19.59 -9.67 -6.00
C ALA A 108 19.06 -8.26 -5.67
N TYR A 109 18.03 -8.18 -4.85
CA TYR A 109 17.49 -6.90 -4.40
C TYR A 109 18.49 -6.05 -3.61
N VAL A 110 19.32 -6.66 -2.75
CA VAL A 110 20.39 -5.92 -2.05
C VAL A 110 21.38 -5.32 -3.05
N HIS A 111 21.75 -6.06 -4.12
CA HIS A 111 22.62 -5.52 -5.17
C HIS A 111 21.98 -4.39 -5.95
N ASP A 112 20.71 -4.53 -6.33
CA ASP A 112 19.96 -3.49 -7.05
C ASP A 112 19.85 -2.22 -6.20
N ASP A 113 19.52 -2.38 -4.90
CA ASP A 113 19.40 -1.27 -3.96
C ASP A 113 20.73 -0.53 -3.82
N LEU A 114 21.85 -1.24 -3.62
CA LEU A 114 23.18 -0.63 -3.49
C LEU A 114 23.60 0.10 -4.76
N SER A 115 23.35 -0.49 -5.93
CA SER A 115 23.64 0.17 -7.22
C SER A 115 22.83 1.44 -7.40
N LEU A 116 21.57 1.45 -6.95
CA LEU A 116 20.75 2.65 -6.96
C LEU A 116 21.26 3.70 -5.98
N PHE A 117 21.69 3.31 -4.79
CA PHE A 117 22.25 4.23 -3.79
C PHE A 117 23.53 4.91 -4.27
N GLU A 118 24.40 4.19 -4.98
CA GLU A 118 25.60 4.78 -5.60
C GLU A 118 25.24 5.85 -6.65
N LYS A 119 24.19 5.60 -7.43
CA LYS A 119 23.70 6.52 -8.46
C LYS A 119 23.01 7.75 -7.85
N VAL A 120 22.07 7.53 -6.93
CA VAL A 120 21.18 8.59 -6.38
C VAL A 120 21.82 9.33 -5.22
N LYS A 121 22.69 8.67 -4.44
CA LYS A 121 23.33 9.18 -3.21
C LYS A 121 22.32 9.79 -2.23
N PRO A 122 21.30 9.01 -1.79
CA PRO A 122 20.25 9.55 -0.95
C PRO A 122 20.75 9.85 0.46
N ASP A 123 20.26 10.94 1.06
CA ASP A 123 20.45 11.27 2.49
C ASP A 123 19.50 10.48 3.39
N LEU A 124 18.39 9.99 2.84
CA LEU A 124 17.35 9.24 3.53
C LEU A 124 16.66 8.27 2.57
N VAL A 125 16.41 7.05 3.02
CA VAL A 125 15.57 6.07 2.32
C VAL A 125 14.27 5.86 3.09
N ILE A 126 13.14 5.92 2.40
CA ILE A 126 11.81 5.56 2.94
C ILE A 126 11.28 4.42 2.09
N GLY A 127 11.06 3.24 2.69
CA GLY A 127 10.69 2.04 1.95
C GLY A 127 9.39 1.41 2.43
N ASP A 128 8.66 0.81 1.50
CA ASP A 128 7.47 0.03 1.80
C ASP A 128 7.63 -1.40 1.28
N PHE A 129 7.65 -2.36 2.20
CA PHE A 129 7.74 -3.80 1.96
C PHE A 129 9.00 -4.29 1.20
N ARG A 130 9.95 -3.43 0.87
CA ARG A 130 11.25 -3.80 0.29
C ARG A 130 12.19 -4.31 1.39
N LEU A 131 12.11 -5.61 1.72
CA LEU A 131 12.82 -6.19 2.87
C LEU A 131 14.33 -6.12 2.76
N SER A 132 14.90 -6.07 1.55
CA SER A 132 16.32 -5.89 1.30
C SER A 132 16.89 -4.58 1.87
N LEU A 133 16.06 -3.53 1.99
CA LEU A 133 16.47 -2.23 2.53
C LEU A 133 16.99 -2.33 3.97
N SER A 134 16.50 -3.30 4.75
CA SER A 134 17.03 -3.57 6.09
C SER A 134 18.49 -4.03 6.10
N VAL A 135 19.00 -4.44 4.94
CA VAL A 135 20.40 -4.84 4.72
C VAL A 135 21.14 -3.76 3.95
N SER A 136 20.63 -3.38 2.78
CA SER A 136 21.31 -2.47 1.83
C SER A 136 21.52 -1.07 2.43
N ALA A 137 20.52 -0.50 3.12
CA ALA A 137 20.65 0.82 3.73
C ALA A 137 21.72 0.83 4.85
N ARG A 138 21.79 -0.24 5.66
CA ARG A 138 22.84 -0.38 6.68
C ARG A 138 24.23 -0.54 6.08
N LEU A 139 24.37 -1.31 5.00
CA LEU A 139 25.64 -1.44 4.28
C LEU A 139 26.11 -0.08 3.74
N ALA A 140 25.21 0.69 3.17
CA ALA A 140 25.49 2.02 2.66
C ALA A 140 25.55 3.10 3.75
N ARG A 141 25.19 2.80 5.00
CA ARG A 141 25.11 3.73 6.14
C ARG A 141 24.14 4.89 5.89
N ILE A 142 23.04 4.60 5.21
CA ILE A 142 21.98 5.57 4.93
C ILE A 142 20.85 5.36 5.93
N PRO A 143 20.32 6.42 6.57
CA PRO A 143 19.14 6.34 7.42
C PRO A 143 17.95 5.72 6.66
N TYR A 144 17.25 4.77 7.31
CA TYR A 144 16.15 4.05 6.71
C TYR A 144 14.87 4.12 7.55
N LEU A 145 13.79 4.56 6.95
CA LEU A 145 12.44 4.56 7.50
C LEU A 145 11.60 3.52 6.76
N ALA A 146 10.96 2.61 7.49
CA ALA A 146 10.04 1.62 6.89
C ALA A 146 8.58 2.01 7.10
N ILE A 147 7.81 2.08 6.02
CA ILE A 147 6.35 2.11 6.08
C ILE A 147 5.88 0.68 6.33
N SER A 148 5.05 0.49 7.34
CA SER A 148 4.55 -0.83 7.72
C SER A 148 3.13 -0.75 8.27
N ASN A 149 2.57 -1.90 8.62
CA ASN A 149 1.31 -1.97 9.33
C ASN A 149 1.54 -2.48 10.76
N ALA A 150 0.84 -1.89 11.72
CA ALA A 150 0.98 -2.23 13.13
C ALA A 150 0.65 -3.72 13.40
N TYR A 151 -0.29 -4.29 12.66
CA TYR A 151 -0.67 -5.70 12.78
C TYR A 151 0.39 -6.69 12.26
N TRP A 152 1.39 -6.24 11.51
CA TRP A 152 2.57 -7.04 11.14
C TRP A 152 3.69 -6.96 12.17
N SER A 153 3.56 -6.07 13.14
CA SER A 153 4.55 -5.85 14.18
C SER A 153 4.55 -6.94 15.25
N PRO A 154 5.68 -7.31 15.85
CA PRO A 154 5.73 -8.17 17.02
C PRO A 154 5.06 -7.52 18.26
N TYR A 155 4.85 -6.21 18.23
CA TYR A 155 4.24 -5.44 19.32
C TYR A 155 2.72 -5.38 19.28
N TYR A 156 2.09 -5.82 18.18
CA TYR A 156 0.63 -5.84 18.06
C TYR A 156 0.01 -6.85 19.02
N ARG A 157 -0.97 -6.38 19.80
CA ARG A 157 -1.72 -7.23 20.72
C ARG A 157 -2.78 -8.02 19.97
N VAL A 158 -2.40 -9.18 19.44
CA VAL A 158 -3.29 -10.04 18.66
C VAL A 158 -4.18 -10.85 19.59
N PRO A 159 -5.51 -10.71 19.54
CA PRO A 159 -6.43 -11.57 20.32
C PRO A 159 -6.34 -13.03 19.89
N ALA A 160 -6.34 -13.27 18.59
CA ALA A 160 -6.16 -14.57 17.96
C ALA A 160 -5.65 -14.40 16.53
N TYR A 161 -4.71 -15.23 16.11
CA TYR A 161 -4.32 -15.28 14.70
C TYR A 161 -5.34 -16.11 13.93
N PRO A 162 -5.87 -15.61 12.80
CA PRO A 162 -6.73 -16.40 11.93
C PRO A 162 -5.93 -17.54 11.32
N VAL A 163 -6.62 -18.64 11.08
CA VAL A 163 -6.04 -19.79 10.40
C VAL A 163 -5.85 -19.45 8.93
N PRO A 164 -4.65 -19.62 8.36
CA PRO A 164 -4.43 -19.40 6.94
C PRO A 164 -5.28 -20.38 6.10
N SER A 165 -5.82 -19.88 4.97
CA SER A 165 -6.64 -20.68 4.05
C SER A 165 -5.78 -21.59 3.17
N LEU A 166 -5.01 -22.49 3.78
CA LEU A 166 -4.22 -23.52 3.09
C LEU A 166 -5.08 -24.70 2.70
N PRO A 167 -4.70 -25.50 1.69
CA PRO A 167 -5.46 -26.69 1.29
C PRO A 167 -5.73 -27.64 2.47
N LEU A 168 -4.73 -27.89 3.32
CA LEU A 168 -4.88 -28.76 4.50
C LEU A 168 -5.85 -28.18 5.54
N THR A 169 -5.83 -26.86 5.77
CA THR A 169 -6.71 -26.25 6.79
C THR A 169 -8.17 -26.19 6.36
N ARG A 170 -8.46 -26.30 5.04
CA ARG A 170 -9.83 -26.38 4.52
C ARG A 170 -10.51 -27.72 4.77
N LEU A 171 -9.72 -28.78 5.00
CA LEU A 171 -10.21 -30.12 5.27
C LEU A 171 -10.48 -30.39 6.76
N LEU A 172 -10.06 -29.48 7.65
CA LEU A 172 -10.16 -29.63 9.09
C LEU A 172 -11.31 -28.80 9.68
N PRO A 173 -11.99 -29.27 10.72
CA PRO A 173 -12.87 -28.42 11.52
C PRO A 173 -12.11 -27.20 12.04
N ILE A 174 -12.74 -26.02 12.00
CA ILE A 174 -12.06 -24.76 12.30
C ILE A 174 -11.40 -24.72 13.68
N GLY A 175 -11.99 -25.34 14.69
CA GLY A 175 -11.41 -25.43 16.04
C GLY A 175 -10.09 -26.20 16.07
N LEU A 176 -10.04 -27.36 15.39
CA LEU A 176 -8.84 -28.18 15.28
C LEU A 176 -7.76 -27.46 14.46
N ALA A 177 -8.15 -26.86 13.33
CA ALA A 177 -7.24 -26.07 12.51
C ALA A 177 -6.63 -24.90 13.30
N THR A 178 -7.43 -24.22 14.13
CA THR A 178 -6.96 -23.12 14.99
C THR A 178 -5.94 -23.60 16.04
N MET A 179 -6.22 -24.73 16.69
CA MET A 179 -5.31 -25.32 17.68
C MET A 179 -3.97 -25.73 17.04
N LEU A 180 -4.02 -26.45 15.92
CA LEU A 180 -2.83 -26.90 15.20
C LEU A 180 -2.01 -25.69 14.68
N PHE A 181 -2.67 -24.68 14.14
CA PHE A 181 -1.99 -23.48 13.67
C PHE A 181 -1.33 -22.72 14.84
N ARG A 182 -1.98 -22.64 15.99
CA ARG A 182 -1.38 -22.01 17.18
C ARG A 182 -0.07 -22.67 17.58
N LEU A 183 0.02 -24.00 17.50
CA LEU A 183 1.23 -24.78 17.80
C LEU A 183 2.29 -24.63 16.68
N ALA A 184 1.88 -24.68 15.43
CA ALA A 184 2.78 -24.61 14.27
C ALA A 184 3.27 -23.18 13.95
N ARG A 185 2.58 -22.13 14.42
CA ARG A 185 2.88 -20.72 14.10
C ARG A 185 4.31 -20.29 14.35
N PRO A 186 4.98 -20.61 15.49
CA PRO A 186 6.36 -20.21 15.69
C PRO A 186 7.30 -20.78 14.62
N LEU A 187 7.08 -22.03 14.22
CA LEU A 187 7.83 -22.66 13.14
C LEU A 187 7.53 -22.00 11.79
N ALA A 188 6.27 -21.70 11.49
CA ALA A 188 5.89 -20.97 10.28
C ALA A 188 6.56 -19.60 10.22
N PHE A 189 6.57 -18.84 11.32
CA PHE A 189 7.23 -17.53 11.38
C PHE A 189 8.75 -17.65 11.18
N ALA A 190 9.38 -18.69 11.76
CA ALA A 190 10.80 -18.94 11.56
C ALA A 190 11.14 -19.31 10.10
N LEU A 191 10.31 -20.13 9.46
CA LEU A 191 10.48 -20.48 8.04
C LEU A 191 10.36 -19.25 7.14
N HIS A 192 9.41 -18.35 7.42
CA HIS A 192 9.23 -17.12 6.64
C HIS A 192 10.33 -16.08 6.89
N ALA A 193 10.93 -16.04 8.09
CA ALA A 193 12.06 -15.17 8.40
C ALA A 193 13.40 -15.65 7.81
N ARG A 194 13.53 -16.97 7.57
CA ARG A 194 14.79 -17.63 7.21
C ARG A 194 15.49 -17.02 5.97
N PRO A 195 14.82 -16.71 4.84
CA PRO A 195 15.51 -16.14 3.69
C PRO A 195 16.23 -14.82 4.02
N LEU A 196 15.57 -13.90 4.69
CA LEU A 196 16.19 -12.63 5.09
C LEU A 196 17.32 -12.85 6.12
N ASP A 197 17.13 -13.74 7.08
CA ASP A 197 18.16 -14.09 8.06
C ASP A 197 19.42 -14.71 7.40
N GLN A 198 19.26 -15.44 6.29
CA GLN A 198 20.40 -15.97 5.52
C GLN A 198 21.16 -14.83 4.82
N VAL A 199 20.45 -13.90 4.18
CA VAL A 199 21.06 -12.71 3.57
C VAL A 199 21.77 -11.86 4.61
N ARG A 200 21.14 -11.55 5.75
CA ARG A 200 21.74 -10.81 6.85
C ARG A 200 23.06 -11.43 7.32
N ARG A 201 23.07 -12.75 7.56
CA ARG A 201 24.29 -13.47 7.96
C ARG A 201 25.40 -13.41 6.91
N LYS A 202 25.06 -13.49 5.62
CA LYS A 202 26.03 -13.33 4.53
C LYS A 202 26.76 -11.99 4.58
N TYR A 203 26.03 -10.92 5.00
CA TYR A 203 26.59 -9.58 5.15
C TYR A 203 27.04 -9.26 6.59
N GLY A 204 27.26 -10.28 7.43
CA GLY A 204 27.79 -10.11 8.80
C GLY A 204 26.81 -9.50 9.81
N MET A 205 25.52 -9.48 9.52
CA MET A 205 24.49 -8.94 10.41
C MET A 205 23.87 -10.03 11.28
N SER A 206 23.43 -9.67 12.50
CA SER A 206 22.71 -10.57 13.40
C SER A 206 21.34 -11.00 12.85
N SER A 207 20.89 -12.21 13.26
CA SER A 207 19.54 -12.70 12.98
C SER A 207 18.48 -11.83 13.66
N LEU A 208 17.30 -11.75 13.05
CA LEU A 208 16.11 -11.11 13.61
C LEU A 208 15.34 -12.00 14.62
N GLY A 209 15.93 -13.16 15.02
CA GLY A 209 15.37 -14.04 16.05
C GLY A 209 14.25 -14.95 15.54
N HIS A 210 14.27 -15.34 14.28
CA HIS A 210 13.32 -16.29 13.66
C HIS A 210 11.85 -15.84 13.74
N ASP A 211 11.59 -14.56 13.71
CA ASP A 211 10.26 -13.98 13.72
C ASP A 211 10.08 -13.06 12.51
N VAL A 212 9.28 -13.50 11.53
CA VAL A 212 9.01 -12.73 10.30
C VAL A 212 8.46 -11.33 10.58
N ARG A 213 7.75 -11.13 11.69
CA ARG A 213 7.23 -9.80 12.07
C ARG A 213 8.32 -8.79 12.30
N ARG A 214 9.49 -9.24 12.77
CA ARG A 214 10.68 -8.40 12.91
C ARG A 214 11.27 -7.99 11.56
N ALA A 215 11.12 -8.83 10.54
CA ALA A 215 11.54 -8.46 9.18
C ALA A 215 10.75 -7.26 8.61
N TYR A 216 9.48 -7.13 8.99
CA TYR A 216 8.63 -6.00 8.56
C TYR A 216 8.84 -4.73 9.40
N THR A 217 9.66 -4.79 10.44
CA THR A 217 9.90 -3.67 11.36
C THR A 217 11.40 -3.47 11.63
N ASP A 218 12.26 -3.88 10.70
CA ASP A 218 13.71 -3.76 10.82
C ASP A 218 14.24 -2.53 10.06
N ALA A 219 14.03 -1.36 10.65
CA ALA A 219 14.51 -0.07 10.16
C ALA A 219 14.93 0.83 11.34
N ASP A 220 15.54 1.98 11.05
CA ASP A 220 15.89 2.96 12.08
C ASP A 220 14.63 3.59 12.68
N HIS A 221 13.61 3.85 11.86
CA HIS A 221 12.26 4.24 12.30
C HIS A 221 11.20 3.46 11.54
N ILE A 222 10.09 3.17 12.22
CA ILE A 222 8.93 2.48 11.67
C ILE A 222 7.73 3.43 11.65
N LEU A 223 7.13 3.57 10.48
CA LEU A 223 5.96 4.40 10.25
C LEU A 223 4.74 3.50 10.02
N TYR A 224 3.87 3.39 11.03
CA TYR A 224 2.64 2.62 10.92
C TYR A 224 1.55 3.42 10.22
N ALA A 225 1.16 3.00 9.03
CA ALA A 225 0.07 3.57 8.26
C ALA A 225 -1.31 3.12 8.77
N ASP A 226 -1.50 3.18 10.09
CA ASP A 226 -2.66 2.66 10.80
C ASP A 226 -3.09 3.61 11.92
N LEU A 227 -4.31 3.39 12.45
CA LEU A 227 -4.80 4.05 13.64
C LEU A 227 -4.55 3.17 14.88
N PRO A 228 -3.95 3.70 15.97
CA PRO A 228 -3.64 2.92 17.17
C PRO A 228 -4.88 2.34 17.84
N GLN A 229 -6.06 2.96 17.66
CA GLN A 229 -7.34 2.49 18.19
C GLN A 229 -7.77 1.15 17.59
N PHE A 230 -7.43 0.91 16.30
CA PHE A 230 -7.77 -0.35 15.61
C PHE A 230 -6.71 -1.43 15.80
N PHE A 231 -5.47 -1.02 16.00
CA PHE A 231 -4.33 -1.93 16.13
C PHE A 231 -3.56 -1.64 17.42
N PRO A 232 -4.16 -1.92 18.61
CA PRO A 232 -3.52 -1.67 19.89
C PRO A 232 -2.21 -2.44 20.01
N THR A 233 -1.16 -1.75 20.43
CA THR A 233 0.17 -2.30 20.60
C THR A 233 0.58 -2.34 22.07
N LEU A 234 1.49 -3.25 22.40
CA LEU A 234 2.15 -3.33 23.71
C LEU A 234 3.51 -2.66 23.59
N SER A 235 3.85 -1.79 24.55
CA SER A 235 5.22 -1.26 24.74
C SER A 235 5.99 -1.00 23.45
N LEU A 236 5.52 -0.04 22.63
CA LEU A 236 6.22 0.32 21.39
C LEU A 236 7.60 0.92 21.70
N PRO A 237 8.66 0.53 20.97
CA PRO A 237 9.92 1.24 20.98
C PRO A 237 9.75 2.71 20.55
N ALA A 238 10.63 3.59 21.02
CA ALA A 238 10.57 5.03 20.75
C ALA A 238 10.69 5.39 19.25
N ASN A 239 11.28 4.50 18.45
CA ASN A 239 11.43 4.66 17.00
C ASN A 239 10.26 4.09 16.18
N HIS A 240 9.16 3.71 16.82
CA HIS A 240 7.94 3.25 16.14
C HIS A 240 6.83 4.28 16.28
N HIS A 241 6.29 4.74 15.16
CA HIS A 241 5.36 5.87 15.11
C HIS A 241 4.09 5.48 14.35
N PHE A 242 2.93 5.80 14.90
CA PHE A 242 1.67 5.80 14.14
C PHE A 242 1.55 7.13 13.40
N ILE A 243 1.46 7.06 12.08
CA ILE A 243 1.30 8.24 11.22
C ILE A 243 -0.15 8.41 10.69
N GLY A 244 -1.03 7.50 11.10
CA GLY A 244 -2.39 7.45 10.60
C GLY A 244 -2.52 6.78 9.22
N PRO A 245 -3.73 6.65 8.70
CA PRO A 245 -3.98 6.07 7.40
C PRO A 245 -3.38 6.94 6.30
N ILE A 246 -2.71 6.31 5.35
CA ILE A 246 -2.21 6.97 4.15
C ILE A 246 -3.27 6.82 3.07
N ILE A 247 -3.88 7.92 2.69
CA ILE A 247 -4.89 7.98 1.62
C ILE A 247 -4.16 8.30 0.32
N TRP A 248 -4.44 7.50 -0.70
CA TRP A 248 -3.90 7.71 -2.03
C TRP A 248 -5.00 7.55 -3.08
N LYS A 249 -5.00 8.43 -4.06
CA LYS A 249 -5.96 8.42 -5.17
C LYS A 249 -5.24 8.01 -6.46
N PRO A 250 -5.70 6.94 -7.15
CA PRO A 250 -5.12 6.60 -8.44
C PRO A 250 -5.34 7.74 -9.44
N PRO A 251 -4.35 8.03 -10.31
CA PRO A 251 -4.47 9.06 -11.35
C PRO A 251 -5.34 8.54 -12.51
N VAL A 252 -6.60 8.26 -12.22
CA VAL A 252 -7.58 7.77 -13.19
C VAL A 252 -8.77 8.73 -13.26
N SER A 253 -9.24 8.99 -14.48
CA SER A 253 -10.49 9.72 -14.69
C SER A 253 -11.70 8.86 -14.34
N THR A 254 -12.79 9.52 -13.99
CA THR A 254 -14.09 8.84 -13.83
C THR A 254 -14.52 8.19 -15.15
N PRO A 255 -15.11 6.99 -15.12
CA PRO A 255 -15.63 6.34 -16.32
C PRO A 255 -16.79 7.13 -16.95
N LEU A 256 -17.01 6.94 -18.26
CA LEU A 256 -18.08 7.65 -18.99
C LEU A 256 -19.49 7.49 -18.39
N TRP A 257 -19.75 6.36 -17.73
CA TRP A 257 -21.03 6.08 -17.08
C TRP A 257 -21.18 6.75 -15.70
N TRP A 258 -20.13 7.39 -15.18
CA TRP A 258 -20.08 7.92 -13.82
C TRP A 258 -21.15 8.98 -13.53
N ASP A 259 -21.35 9.90 -14.46
CA ASP A 259 -22.35 10.99 -14.32
C ASP A 259 -23.77 10.52 -14.65
N ALA A 260 -23.91 9.38 -15.32
CA ALA A 260 -25.20 8.77 -15.62
C ALA A 260 -25.76 7.88 -14.51
N LEU A 261 -25.00 7.72 -13.40
CA LEU A 261 -25.46 6.94 -12.24
C LEU A 261 -26.67 7.63 -11.59
N SER A 262 -27.81 6.92 -11.58
CA SER A 262 -29.03 7.42 -10.94
C SER A 262 -28.88 7.48 -9.42
N SER A 263 -29.38 8.54 -8.82
CA SER A 263 -29.50 8.70 -7.36
C SER A 263 -30.78 8.06 -6.78
N GLU A 264 -31.66 7.49 -7.62
CA GLU A 264 -32.91 6.88 -7.19
C GLU A 264 -32.72 5.58 -6.42
N ARG A 265 -31.63 4.86 -6.69
CA ARG A 265 -31.28 3.60 -6.04
C ARG A 265 -30.04 3.76 -5.17
N PRO A 266 -29.97 3.08 -4.02
CA PRO A 266 -28.73 3.06 -3.22
C PRO A 266 -27.56 2.52 -4.03
N ILE A 267 -26.40 3.16 -3.94
CA ILE A 267 -25.18 2.72 -4.61
C ILE A 267 -24.40 1.81 -3.67
N VAL A 268 -24.00 0.63 -4.17
CA VAL A 268 -23.08 -0.29 -3.48
C VAL A 268 -21.74 -0.25 -4.21
N TYR A 269 -20.70 0.18 -3.53
CA TYR A 269 -19.33 0.14 -4.05
C TYR A 269 -18.64 -1.16 -3.68
N VAL A 270 -18.14 -1.90 -4.68
CA VAL A 270 -17.43 -3.17 -4.49
C VAL A 270 -15.97 -3.03 -4.93
N THR A 271 -15.04 -3.24 -4.00
CA THR A 271 -13.60 -3.24 -4.28
C THR A 271 -12.89 -4.31 -3.46
N LEU A 272 -12.34 -5.32 -4.12
CA LEU A 272 -11.60 -6.40 -3.47
C LEU A 272 -10.09 -6.15 -3.44
N GLY A 273 -9.66 -4.98 -3.96
CA GLY A 273 -8.25 -4.58 -4.01
C GLY A 273 -7.38 -5.47 -4.89
N SER A 274 -6.13 -5.08 -5.08
CA SER A 274 -5.16 -5.81 -5.91
C SER A 274 -4.58 -7.07 -5.23
N SER A 275 -4.69 -7.18 -3.91
CA SER A 275 -4.23 -8.33 -3.11
C SER A 275 -5.36 -9.23 -2.63
N GLY A 276 -6.62 -8.86 -2.95
CA GLY A 276 -7.81 -9.61 -2.60
C GLY A 276 -8.05 -10.82 -3.50
N GLN A 277 -9.10 -11.57 -3.17
CA GLN A 277 -9.54 -12.68 -4.01
C GLN A 277 -10.41 -12.13 -5.16
N GLY A 278 -9.79 -11.57 -6.21
CA GLY A 278 -10.49 -11.03 -7.39
C GLY A 278 -11.49 -12.01 -8.01
N ALA A 279 -11.22 -13.31 -7.91
CA ALA A 279 -12.14 -14.38 -8.33
C ALA A 279 -13.49 -14.38 -7.57
N LEU A 280 -13.61 -13.71 -6.44
CA LEU A 280 -14.89 -13.54 -5.74
C LEU A 280 -15.75 -12.42 -6.32
N LEU A 281 -15.18 -11.49 -7.09
CA LEU A 281 -15.93 -10.35 -7.63
C LEU A 281 -17.18 -10.78 -8.44
N PRO A 282 -17.11 -11.74 -9.37
CA PRO A 282 -18.30 -12.22 -10.09
C PRO A 282 -19.40 -12.73 -9.16
N HIS A 283 -19.01 -13.45 -8.09
CA HIS A 283 -19.98 -13.98 -7.13
C HIS A 283 -20.65 -12.87 -6.31
N VAL A 284 -19.88 -11.84 -5.93
CA VAL A 284 -20.43 -10.66 -5.24
C VAL A 284 -21.39 -9.89 -6.14
N LEU A 285 -21.01 -9.66 -7.41
CA LEU A 285 -21.87 -9.00 -8.38
C LEU A 285 -23.17 -9.80 -8.61
N GLN A 286 -23.07 -11.12 -8.76
CA GLN A 286 -24.25 -12.00 -8.93
C GLN A 286 -25.15 -11.99 -7.69
N ALA A 287 -24.59 -11.97 -6.48
CA ALA A 287 -25.37 -11.90 -5.25
C ALA A 287 -26.12 -10.56 -5.07
N LEU A 288 -25.66 -9.51 -5.74
CA LEU A 288 -26.29 -8.18 -5.73
C LEU A 288 -27.22 -7.93 -6.93
N SER A 289 -27.28 -8.85 -7.91
CA SER A 289 -27.98 -8.64 -9.18
C SER A 289 -29.48 -8.44 -9.05
N ASP A 290 -30.10 -9.14 -8.10
CA ASP A 290 -31.56 -9.14 -7.90
C ASP A 290 -32.02 -8.07 -6.89
N LEU A 291 -31.08 -7.29 -6.33
CA LEU A 291 -31.39 -6.23 -5.38
C LEU A 291 -31.68 -4.90 -6.10
N GLU A 292 -32.57 -4.09 -5.54
CA GLU A 292 -32.86 -2.75 -6.03
C GLU A 292 -31.75 -1.74 -5.65
N VAL A 293 -30.52 -2.03 -6.12
CA VAL A 293 -29.34 -1.22 -5.91
C VAL A 293 -28.61 -0.99 -7.22
N THR A 294 -27.83 0.07 -7.29
CA THR A 294 -26.83 0.27 -8.33
C THR A 294 -25.47 -0.20 -7.79
N VAL A 295 -24.80 -1.09 -8.48
CA VAL A 295 -23.47 -1.58 -8.09
C VAL A 295 -22.41 -0.89 -8.92
N ILE A 296 -21.42 -0.27 -8.27
CA ILE A 296 -20.19 0.18 -8.92
C ILE A 296 -19.03 -0.67 -8.41
N ALA A 297 -18.18 -1.17 -9.30
CA ALA A 297 -17.12 -2.10 -8.91
C ALA A 297 -15.79 -1.77 -9.57
N ALA A 298 -14.70 -1.94 -8.81
CA ALA A 298 -13.32 -1.85 -9.29
C ALA A 298 -12.68 -3.24 -9.31
N THR A 299 -12.10 -3.66 -10.47
CA THR A 299 -11.40 -4.94 -10.59
C THR A 299 -9.97 -4.88 -10.05
N ALA A 300 -9.42 -3.68 -9.87
CA ALA A 300 -8.02 -3.43 -9.46
C ALA A 300 -6.99 -4.20 -10.32
N GLY A 301 -7.25 -4.29 -11.63
CA GLY A 301 -6.39 -4.96 -12.59
C GLY A 301 -6.63 -6.47 -12.76
N SER A 302 -7.54 -7.05 -11.96
CA SER A 302 -7.92 -8.46 -12.12
C SER A 302 -8.86 -8.65 -13.31
N SER A 303 -8.77 -9.80 -13.99
CA SER A 303 -9.73 -10.17 -15.04
C SER A 303 -11.08 -10.51 -14.39
N LEU A 304 -12.17 -10.00 -14.98
CA LEU A 304 -13.53 -10.36 -14.60
C LEU A 304 -14.03 -11.47 -15.52
N ALA A 305 -14.35 -12.62 -14.95
CA ALA A 305 -14.98 -13.72 -15.68
C ALA A 305 -16.51 -13.67 -15.55
N GLY A 306 -17.23 -13.97 -16.65
CA GLY A 306 -18.69 -14.01 -16.66
C GLY A 306 -19.36 -12.71 -17.10
N ALA A 307 -20.69 -12.73 -17.12
CA ALA A 307 -21.51 -11.58 -17.50
C ALA A 307 -21.61 -10.57 -16.34
N ILE A 308 -21.57 -9.29 -16.67
CA ILE A 308 -21.82 -8.21 -15.71
C ILE A 308 -23.34 -8.05 -15.56
N PRO A 309 -23.91 -8.10 -14.35
CA PRO A 309 -25.32 -7.87 -14.11
C PRO A 309 -25.78 -6.50 -14.60
N ALA A 310 -27.05 -6.40 -15.00
CA ALA A 310 -27.62 -5.16 -15.58
C ALA A 310 -27.59 -3.96 -14.62
N ASN A 311 -27.59 -4.20 -13.30
CA ASN A 311 -27.50 -3.17 -12.27
C ASN A 311 -26.05 -2.83 -11.87
N ALA A 312 -25.03 -3.41 -12.54
CA ALA A 312 -23.62 -3.26 -12.17
C ALA A 312 -22.82 -2.51 -13.25
N TYR A 313 -21.99 -1.59 -12.79
CA TYR A 313 -21.04 -0.82 -13.58
C TYR A 313 -19.63 -1.16 -13.11
N VAL A 314 -18.78 -1.63 -14.01
CA VAL A 314 -17.45 -2.13 -13.66
C VAL A 314 -16.38 -1.34 -14.39
N ALA A 315 -15.34 -0.94 -13.67
CA ALA A 315 -14.12 -0.35 -14.21
C ALA A 315 -12.88 -1.07 -13.69
N GLN A 316 -11.76 -0.90 -14.35
CA GLN A 316 -10.49 -1.46 -13.87
C GLN A 316 -10.04 -0.77 -12.56
N TYR A 317 -10.12 0.55 -12.54
CA TYR A 317 -9.88 1.39 -11.36
C TYR A 317 -10.98 2.45 -11.26
N LEU A 318 -11.26 2.86 -10.04
CA LEU A 318 -12.18 3.97 -9.73
C LEU A 318 -11.47 4.91 -8.74
N PRO A 319 -11.80 6.21 -8.74
CA PRO A 319 -11.40 7.11 -7.67
C PRO A 319 -12.09 6.66 -6.37
N GLY A 320 -11.37 5.96 -5.51
CA GLY A 320 -11.92 5.22 -4.36
C GLY A 320 -12.67 6.13 -3.38
N ASP A 321 -12.10 7.32 -3.10
CA ASP A 321 -12.71 8.35 -2.26
C ASP A 321 -14.06 8.83 -2.81
N GLU A 322 -14.15 9.16 -4.10
CA GLU A 322 -15.41 9.58 -4.73
C GLU A 322 -16.42 8.44 -4.79
N ALA A 323 -15.96 7.21 -5.08
CA ALA A 323 -16.81 6.03 -5.09
C ALA A 323 -17.40 5.74 -3.71
N SER A 324 -16.58 5.83 -2.66
CA SER A 324 -17.01 5.65 -1.28
C SER A 324 -17.96 6.74 -0.80
N HIS A 325 -17.76 8.00 -1.23
CA HIS A 325 -18.66 9.10 -0.90
C HIS A 325 -20.06 8.96 -1.54
N ARG A 326 -20.13 8.48 -2.78
CA ARG A 326 -21.39 8.20 -3.49
C ARG A 326 -22.10 6.96 -2.95
N ALA A 327 -21.36 6.00 -2.39
CA ALA A 327 -21.90 4.73 -1.97
C ALA A 327 -22.68 4.82 -0.64
N SER A 328 -23.82 4.15 -0.59
CA SER A 328 -24.55 3.87 0.64
C SER A 328 -23.94 2.71 1.43
N LEU A 329 -23.20 1.83 0.73
CA LEU A 329 -22.55 0.66 1.27
C LEU A 329 -21.26 0.37 0.50
N VAL A 330 -20.18 0.03 1.21
CA VAL A 330 -18.93 -0.44 0.61
C VAL A 330 -18.68 -1.90 0.98
N VAL A 331 -18.39 -2.71 -0.03
CA VAL A 331 -17.96 -4.11 0.10
C VAL A 331 -16.50 -4.18 -0.28
N CYS A 332 -15.63 -4.45 0.67
CA CYS A 332 -14.19 -4.51 0.44
C CYS A 332 -13.53 -5.72 1.10
N ASN A 333 -12.27 -5.99 0.72
CA ASN A 333 -11.47 -7.05 1.33
C ASN A 333 -10.82 -6.65 2.67
N GLY A 334 -11.05 -5.43 3.16
CA GLY A 334 -10.44 -4.92 4.38
C GLY A 334 -8.95 -4.57 4.24
N GLY A 335 -8.45 -4.37 3.01
CA GLY A 335 -7.09 -3.88 2.76
C GLY A 335 -6.88 -2.45 3.31
N SER A 336 -5.66 -2.12 3.72
CA SER A 336 -5.36 -0.84 4.39
C SER A 336 -5.76 0.40 3.58
N LEU A 337 -5.57 0.41 2.26
CA LEU A 337 -6.01 1.52 1.41
C LEU A 337 -7.52 1.64 1.35
N ASN A 338 -8.24 0.53 1.16
CA ASN A 338 -9.70 0.53 1.06
C ASN A 338 -10.38 0.97 2.36
N VAL A 339 -9.75 0.68 3.49
CA VAL A 339 -10.25 1.03 4.82
C VAL A 339 -9.90 2.49 5.18
N SER A 340 -8.83 3.03 4.60
CA SER A 340 -8.36 4.39 4.84
C SER A 340 -9.13 5.45 4.06
N ASP A 341 -9.70 5.11 2.90
CA ASP A 341 -10.51 6.02 2.08
C ASP A 341 -11.86 6.38 2.75
N GLU A 342 -12.24 5.66 3.82
CA GLU A 342 -13.47 5.89 4.54
C GLU A 342 -13.24 6.70 5.82
N ASN A 343 -14.21 7.56 6.16
CA ASN A 343 -14.21 8.36 7.39
C ASN A 343 -14.03 7.44 8.62
N PRO A 344 -12.98 7.61 9.43
CA PRO A 344 -12.63 6.73 10.55
C PRO A 344 -13.73 6.51 11.58
N LEU A 345 -14.75 7.35 11.59
CA LEU A 345 -15.89 7.31 12.53
C LEU A 345 -17.00 6.32 12.12
N LYS A 346 -16.85 5.58 10.99
CA LYS A 346 -17.92 4.71 10.44
C LYS A 346 -17.54 3.24 10.30
N PHE A 347 -16.56 2.75 11.03
CA PHE A 347 -16.10 1.38 10.92
C PHE A 347 -17.01 0.34 11.54
N SER A 348 -17.60 -0.52 10.70
CA SER A 348 -18.11 -1.84 11.04
C SER A 348 -17.64 -2.84 10.00
N SER A 349 -17.02 -3.93 10.43
CA SER A 349 -16.31 -4.89 9.59
C SER A 349 -17.19 -5.59 8.57
N SER A 350 -16.70 -5.70 7.37
CA SER A 350 -17.14 -6.45 6.18
C SER A 350 -18.36 -5.97 5.40
N ILE A 351 -19.26 -5.19 5.97
CA ILE A 351 -20.37 -4.54 5.24
C ILE A 351 -20.63 -3.19 5.90
N PHE A 352 -20.30 -2.08 5.23
CA PHE A 352 -20.50 -0.73 5.76
C PHE A 352 -21.81 -0.13 5.26
N ARG A 353 -22.72 0.20 6.17
CA ARG A 353 -23.98 0.88 5.84
C ARG A 353 -23.93 2.34 6.28
N ARG A 354 -24.03 3.27 5.35
CA ARG A 354 -24.32 4.66 5.66
C ARG A 354 -25.82 4.80 5.92
N ARG A 355 -26.21 5.21 7.12
CA ARG A 355 -27.59 5.57 7.42
C ARG A 355 -27.77 7.07 7.23
N SER A 356 -28.47 7.45 6.19
CA SER A 356 -29.04 8.78 6.04
C SER A 356 -30.54 8.69 6.33
N GLU A 357 -30.93 8.78 7.61
CA GLU A 357 -32.26 9.25 8.02
C GLU A 357 -32.26 9.52 9.53
N PRO A 358 -32.78 10.68 10.00
CA PRO A 358 -32.98 10.97 11.42
C PRO A 358 -34.29 10.33 11.87
N GLY A 359 -34.24 9.43 12.85
CA GLY A 359 -35.39 9.00 13.61
C GLY A 359 -35.79 7.53 13.55
N ILE A 360 -34.94 6.64 14.05
CA ILE A 360 -35.39 5.37 14.66
C ILE A 360 -34.30 4.93 15.67
N GLY A 361 -34.79 4.56 16.89
CA GLY A 361 -33.97 4.32 18.07
C GLY A 361 -32.81 3.38 17.96
N GLU A 362 -31.89 3.51 18.91
CA GLU A 362 -30.72 2.70 19.14
C GLU A 362 -31.04 1.20 19.11
N ALA A 363 -30.70 0.55 18.01
CA ALA A 363 -30.60 -0.90 17.95
C ALA A 363 -29.13 -1.27 18.16
N GLU A 364 -28.83 -1.98 19.24
CA GLU A 364 -27.53 -2.54 19.56
C GLU A 364 -26.93 -3.26 18.34
N CYS A 365 -25.91 -2.66 17.76
CA CYS A 365 -25.11 -3.27 16.70
C CYS A 365 -24.08 -4.19 17.37
N ARG A 366 -24.40 -5.47 17.53
CA ARG A 366 -23.39 -6.48 17.90
C ARG A 366 -22.41 -6.64 16.74
N SER A 367 -21.24 -6.02 16.89
CA SER A 367 -20.13 -6.15 15.95
C SER A 367 -19.50 -7.54 16.04
N SER A 368 -19.86 -8.44 15.13
CA SER A 368 -19.08 -9.66 14.89
C SER A 368 -17.90 -9.31 13.99
N PHE A 369 -16.77 -8.96 14.59
CA PHE A 369 -15.51 -8.75 13.92
C PHE A 369 -14.98 -10.08 13.36
N VAL A 370 -15.17 -10.36 12.08
CA VAL A 370 -14.35 -11.35 11.37
C VAL A 370 -13.12 -10.62 10.82
N ARG A 371 -12.11 -10.47 11.68
CA ARG A 371 -10.79 -9.99 11.27
C ARG A 371 -10.11 -11.08 10.46
N LYS A 372 -10.04 -10.93 9.16
CA LYS A 372 -9.05 -11.65 8.34
C LYS A 372 -7.87 -10.71 8.12
N PRO A 373 -6.70 -10.94 8.74
CA PRO A 373 -5.48 -10.33 8.23
C PRO A 373 -5.22 -10.88 6.83
N CYS A 374 -4.96 -10.00 5.88
CA CYS A 374 -4.40 -10.37 4.60
C CYS A 374 -2.99 -10.93 4.84
N TRP A 375 -2.84 -12.23 4.70
CA TRP A 375 -1.56 -12.90 4.47
C TRP A 375 -1.44 -13.19 3.00
#